data_293d05cd16929485a910f000b48a8335
#
_entry.id   293d05cd16929485a910f000b48a8335
#
_cell.length_a   1.000
_cell.length_b   1.000
_cell.length_c   1.000
_cell.angle_alpha   90.00
_cell.angle_beta   90.00
_cell.angle_gamma   90.00
#
_symmetry.space_group_name_H-M   'P 1'
#
loop_
_entity.id
_entity.type
_entity.pdbx_description
1 polymer ?
#
loop_
_entity_poly.entity_id
_entity_poly.type
_entity_poly.pdbx_seq_one_letter_code
_entity_poly.pdbx_strand_id
1 'polypeptide(L)'
;MNIEFMFNNIKDINLIYSKEEKYNEDWGGNITEVHYLGTDYSRSIVEKIKSHFPEVKEFNYYGQTVRIAHEEYDIKTTESQYSLSFTIDTFEEKTQAQLLINLYSSSDKNKYDVFLEKLKIFIKQILLTDWEICTWIIDEQSEKLGMELYPLIYKTENKMRAFINKVLTYKFGVKWMELIGFESIIKEHKKNNVDFRREVPEFNNINDILICSTAESLVKLMLKSKVFDTSFVLSDTDSVSLHKMLADNKPDSIFQKLIGLRKVRVDIWRDVFEKYFDNSIEKSITDFIKNRNHVAHNKLLTNTSFEKMKQNILKVEAMFDNANELFGNEEPSNELNETWDAEQAEILNEREYIHDRIRNETGISILFNEEIFELFEEKIHELYNFIDDSEYFSHVVVVSKLRSIQDNSEIQTLFSVESNVDKSFNFDVCALFDITEGMGEDSYMHLWLEKSDKTKILETMIAYHNGEAHEDVMECYYVPDSESYFEEKVLKRFIEDIKSYISDDMNTIKVEADNLSYLAIKDGGNLPVADFPCWNCNQNYISIDNDLYTYGHCINCGEENDILKCVRCGTLYSTEDGGEDFCNYCLEKIEKE
;
A
#
# COMPACT_ATOMS: atom_id res chain seq x y z
N MET A 1 33.76 -12.11 -7.17
CA MET A 1 32.34 -12.45 -7.41
C MET A 1 32.05 -13.76 -6.73
N ASN A 2 30.96 -13.84 -5.99
CA ASN A 2 30.53 -15.06 -5.28
C ASN A 2 29.34 -15.71 -5.98
N ILE A 3 29.37 -17.04 -6.08
CA ILE A 3 28.26 -17.85 -6.59
C ILE A 3 28.06 -19.01 -5.63
N GLU A 4 26.85 -19.20 -5.17
CA GLU A 4 26.47 -20.22 -4.22
C GLU A 4 25.23 -20.98 -4.70
N PHE A 5 25.31 -22.29 -4.73
CA PHE A 5 24.19 -23.15 -5.06
C PHE A 5 24.27 -24.48 -4.33
N MET A 6 23.12 -25.06 -4.05
CA MET A 6 22.96 -26.21 -3.18
C MET A 6 22.27 -27.34 -3.94
N PHE A 7 22.76 -28.55 -3.72
CA PHE A 7 22.14 -29.77 -4.21
C PHE A 7 21.55 -30.55 -3.05
N ASN A 8 20.37 -31.09 -3.26
CA ASN A 8 19.66 -31.92 -2.30
C ASN A 8 19.29 -33.26 -2.96
N ASN A 9 19.12 -34.27 -2.11
CA ASN A 9 18.76 -35.64 -2.49
C ASN A 9 19.76 -36.26 -3.46
N ILE A 10 20.82 -36.82 -2.90
CA ILE A 10 21.75 -37.62 -3.68
C ILE A 10 21.07 -38.91 -4.14
N LYS A 11 21.20 -39.26 -5.43
CA LYS A 11 20.56 -40.43 -6.01
C LYS A 11 21.18 -41.74 -5.52
N ASP A 12 22.50 -41.73 -5.27
CA ASP A 12 23.23 -42.84 -4.69
C ASP A 12 24.15 -42.37 -3.57
N ILE A 13 23.76 -42.63 -2.33
CA ILE A 13 24.51 -42.23 -1.13
C ILE A 13 25.91 -42.89 -1.09
N ASN A 14 26.10 -44.02 -1.74
CA ASN A 14 27.38 -44.70 -1.80
C ASN A 14 28.49 -43.93 -2.56
N LEU A 15 28.13 -42.90 -3.28
CA LEU A 15 29.11 -41.95 -3.87
C LEU A 15 29.86 -41.15 -2.80
N ILE A 16 29.27 -40.94 -1.62
CA ILE A 16 29.85 -40.13 -0.54
C ILE A 16 30.08 -40.90 0.75
N TYR A 17 29.49 -42.09 0.89
CA TYR A 17 29.71 -43.01 2.03
C TYR A 17 29.80 -44.45 1.55
N SER A 18 30.76 -45.23 2.15
CA SER A 18 30.76 -46.67 2.04
C SER A 18 30.44 -47.29 3.44
N LYS A 19 29.74 -48.40 3.42
CA LYS A 19 29.46 -49.20 4.61
C LYS A 19 30.20 -50.54 4.49
N GLU A 20 31.09 -50.80 5.43
CA GLU A 20 31.74 -52.12 5.56
C GLU A 20 31.29 -52.81 6.84
N GLU A 21 30.81 -54.04 6.71
CA GLU A 21 30.53 -54.87 7.89
C GLU A 21 31.81 -55.60 8.25
N LYS A 22 32.34 -55.36 9.46
CA LYS A 22 33.47 -56.08 10.02
C LYS A 22 33.02 -56.80 11.29
N TYR A 23 33.43 -58.06 11.41
CA TYR A 23 33.24 -58.82 12.64
C TYR A 23 34.20 -58.29 13.70
N ASN A 24 33.66 -57.82 14.81
CA ASN A 24 34.45 -57.38 15.96
C ASN A 24 34.59 -58.55 16.95
N GLU A 25 35.82 -59.08 17.07
CA GLU A 25 36.13 -60.19 17.93
C GLU A 25 35.92 -59.86 19.41
N ASP A 26 36.11 -58.60 19.84
CA ASP A 26 36.00 -58.18 21.24
C ASP A 26 34.54 -58.12 21.71
N TRP A 27 33.59 -57.93 20.83
CA TRP A 27 32.16 -57.82 21.14
C TRP A 27 31.30 -58.97 20.60
N GLY A 28 31.92 -59.85 19.81
CA GLY A 28 31.24 -61.05 19.28
C GLY A 28 30.11 -60.76 18.29
N GLY A 29 30.12 -59.64 17.59
CA GLY A 29 29.09 -59.22 16.63
C GLY A 29 29.62 -58.41 15.47
N ASN A 30 28.81 -58.23 14.41
CA ASN A 30 29.14 -57.40 13.28
C ASN A 30 29.00 -55.90 13.63
N ILE A 31 30.04 -55.13 13.29
CA ILE A 31 30.04 -53.68 13.40
C ILE A 31 30.03 -53.15 11.97
N THR A 32 29.13 -52.19 11.72
CA THR A 32 29.12 -51.48 10.45
C THR A 32 30.05 -50.25 10.53
N GLU A 33 31.19 -50.30 9.86
CA GLU A 33 32.04 -49.12 9.71
C GLU A 33 31.55 -48.28 8.54
N VAL A 34 31.38 -46.97 8.76
CA VAL A 34 30.96 -46.05 7.72
C VAL A 34 32.14 -45.14 7.35
N HIS A 35 32.60 -45.25 6.12
CA HIS A 35 33.72 -44.47 5.61
C HIS A 35 33.19 -43.30 4.75
N TYR A 36 33.72 -42.10 5.01
CA TYR A 36 33.42 -40.90 4.20
C TYR A 36 34.24 -40.89 2.93
N LEU A 37 33.58 -40.87 1.79
CA LEU A 37 34.16 -40.83 0.44
C LEU A 37 34.03 -39.44 -0.24
N GLY A 38 33.57 -38.42 0.47
CA GLY A 38 33.30 -37.08 -0.09
C GLY A 38 34.52 -36.42 -0.69
N THR A 39 35.74 -36.67 -0.16
CA THR A 39 37.00 -36.20 -0.74
C THR A 39 37.26 -36.81 -2.12
N ASP A 40 37.00 -38.11 -2.30
CA ASP A 40 37.16 -38.77 -3.59
C ASP A 40 36.06 -38.34 -4.57
N TYR A 41 34.84 -38.11 -4.06
CA TYR A 41 33.74 -37.57 -4.82
C TYR A 41 34.05 -36.15 -5.33
N SER A 42 34.45 -35.21 -4.47
CA SER A 42 34.82 -33.85 -4.87
C SER A 42 35.98 -33.83 -5.83
N ARG A 43 37.01 -34.67 -5.61
CA ARG A 43 38.15 -34.86 -6.53
C ARG A 43 37.68 -35.33 -7.90
N SER A 44 36.75 -36.29 -7.97
CA SER A 44 36.19 -36.75 -9.24
C SER A 44 35.52 -35.65 -10.05
N ILE A 45 34.81 -34.75 -9.37
CA ILE A 45 34.18 -33.55 -9.97
C ILE A 45 35.26 -32.60 -10.52
N VAL A 46 36.29 -32.33 -9.71
CA VAL A 46 37.43 -31.48 -10.12
C VAL A 46 38.17 -32.04 -11.32
N GLU A 47 38.40 -33.36 -11.41
CA GLU A 47 39.01 -33.98 -12.58
C GLU A 47 38.13 -33.87 -13.84
N LYS A 48 36.78 -33.95 -13.69
CA LYS A 48 35.84 -33.67 -14.79
C LYS A 48 35.95 -32.21 -15.26
N ILE A 49 36.06 -31.26 -14.33
CA ILE A 49 36.26 -29.83 -14.64
C ILE A 49 37.56 -29.64 -15.40
N LYS A 50 38.68 -30.20 -14.91
CA LYS A 50 40.00 -30.11 -15.54
C LYS A 50 40.01 -30.68 -16.94
N SER A 51 39.36 -31.82 -17.15
CA SER A 51 39.29 -32.45 -18.49
C SER A 51 38.43 -31.65 -19.47
N HIS A 52 37.43 -30.92 -19.00
CA HIS A 52 36.50 -30.14 -19.82
C HIS A 52 37.04 -28.74 -20.18
N PHE A 53 37.84 -28.14 -19.32
CA PHE A 53 38.36 -26.78 -19.47
C PHE A 53 39.89 -26.79 -19.67
N PRO A 54 40.39 -26.81 -20.90
CA PRO A 54 41.83 -26.82 -21.19
C PRO A 54 42.55 -25.54 -20.79
N GLU A 55 41.81 -24.43 -20.56
CA GLU A 55 42.36 -23.18 -20.05
C GLU A 55 42.77 -23.23 -18.57
N VAL A 56 42.37 -24.26 -17.84
CA VAL A 56 42.77 -24.47 -16.44
C VAL A 56 44.17 -25.04 -16.38
N LYS A 57 45.11 -24.28 -15.78
CA LYS A 57 46.54 -24.67 -15.69
C LYS A 57 46.87 -25.40 -14.40
N GLU A 58 46.30 -24.96 -13.29
CA GLU A 58 46.62 -25.49 -11.98
C GLU A 58 45.35 -25.71 -11.15
N PHE A 59 45.32 -26.84 -10.43
CA PHE A 59 44.39 -27.11 -9.35
C PHE A 59 45.18 -27.34 -8.07
N ASN A 60 44.94 -26.53 -7.03
CA ASN A 60 45.56 -26.72 -5.75
C ASN A 60 44.48 -27.07 -4.73
N TYR A 61 44.69 -28.14 -3.97
CA TYR A 61 43.82 -28.60 -2.89
C TYR A 61 44.26 -28.00 -1.55
N TYR A 62 43.34 -27.42 -0.78
CA TYR A 62 43.60 -26.76 0.49
C TYR A 62 42.86 -27.41 1.68
N GLY A 63 42.87 -28.72 1.76
CA GLY A 63 42.59 -29.41 3.03
C GLY A 63 41.16 -29.56 3.50
N GLN A 64 41.01 -30.40 4.50
CA GLN A 64 39.77 -30.81 5.16
C GLN A 64 39.63 -30.10 6.49
N THR A 65 38.45 -29.60 6.83
CA THR A 65 38.10 -29.18 8.19
C THR A 65 37.52 -30.38 8.95
N VAL A 66 38.14 -30.80 10.04
CA VAL A 66 37.88 -32.06 10.77
C VAL A 66 36.45 -32.23 11.31
N ARG A 67 35.60 -31.21 11.30
CA ARG A 67 34.24 -31.26 11.84
C ARG A 67 33.10 -31.16 10.81
N ILE A 68 33.41 -30.70 9.60
CA ILE A 68 32.45 -30.56 8.48
C ILE A 68 33.16 -31.14 7.28
N ALA A 69 32.46 -31.93 6.50
CA ALA A 69 32.99 -32.47 5.23
C ALA A 69 33.11 -31.32 4.23
N HIS A 70 34.20 -30.59 4.31
CA HIS A 70 34.50 -29.38 3.53
C HIS A 70 35.80 -29.56 2.76
N GLU A 71 35.70 -29.43 1.45
CA GLU A 71 36.82 -29.54 0.51
C GLU A 71 36.97 -28.24 -0.27
N GLU A 72 38.17 -27.69 -0.36
CA GLU A 72 38.46 -26.45 -1.08
C GLU A 72 39.57 -26.63 -2.10
N TYR A 73 39.35 -26.04 -3.27
CA TYR A 73 40.23 -26.10 -4.42
C TYR A 73 40.44 -24.74 -5.07
N ASP A 74 41.69 -24.36 -5.31
CA ASP A 74 42.02 -23.21 -6.15
C ASP A 74 42.15 -23.64 -7.61
N ILE A 75 41.46 -22.91 -8.48
CA ILE A 75 41.49 -23.10 -9.94
C ILE A 75 42.19 -21.90 -10.55
N LYS A 76 43.31 -22.10 -11.23
CA LYS A 76 44.03 -21.04 -11.93
C LYS A 76 43.90 -21.18 -13.43
N THR A 77 43.49 -20.11 -14.08
CA THR A 77 43.55 -19.93 -15.54
C THR A 77 44.69 -18.96 -15.90
N THR A 78 44.82 -18.62 -17.17
CA THR A 78 45.80 -17.60 -17.62
C THR A 78 45.45 -16.20 -17.13
N GLU A 79 44.15 -15.91 -16.86
CA GLU A 79 43.66 -14.56 -16.63
C GLU A 79 43.14 -14.33 -15.19
N SER A 80 42.71 -15.39 -14.52
CA SER A 80 42.04 -15.27 -13.22
C SER A 80 42.24 -16.49 -12.33
N GLN A 81 42.00 -16.28 -11.03
CA GLN A 81 42.00 -17.32 -10.02
C GLN A 81 40.59 -17.46 -9.43
N TYR A 82 40.19 -18.71 -9.21
CA TYR A 82 38.88 -19.07 -8.64
C TYR A 82 39.09 -19.98 -7.45
N SER A 83 38.27 -19.83 -6.42
CA SER A 83 38.18 -20.80 -5.31
C SER A 83 36.87 -21.57 -5.45
N LEU A 84 36.91 -22.88 -5.38
CA LEU A 84 35.77 -23.78 -5.45
C LEU A 84 35.72 -24.60 -4.16
N SER A 85 34.64 -24.50 -3.38
CA SER A 85 34.47 -25.35 -2.20
C SER A 85 33.24 -26.24 -2.31
N PHE A 86 33.37 -27.41 -1.72
CA PHE A 86 32.32 -28.41 -1.56
C PHE A 86 32.09 -28.63 -0.07
N THR A 87 30.86 -28.44 0.41
CA THR A 87 30.46 -28.76 1.78
C THR A 87 29.34 -29.78 1.74
N ILE A 88 29.57 -30.97 2.31
CA ILE A 88 28.61 -32.06 2.31
C ILE A 88 28.06 -32.26 3.71
N ASP A 89 26.75 -32.07 3.87
CA ASP A 89 26.00 -32.38 5.09
C ASP A 89 25.11 -33.59 4.86
N THR A 90 24.95 -34.43 5.87
CA THR A 90 24.10 -35.63 5.82
C THR A 90 23.07 -35.61 6.92
N PHE A 91 21.90 -36.12 6.60
CA PHE A 91 20.72 -36.15 7.47
C PHE A 91 20.17 -37.59 7.56
N GLU A 92 19.23 -37.78 8.47
CA GLU A 92 18.49 -39.06 8.62
C GLU A 92 19.39 -40.28 8.63
N GLU A 93 20.29 -40.36 9.62
CA GLU A 93 21.24 -41.49 9.76
C GLU A 93 22.08 -41.75 8.49
N LYS A 94 22.43 -40.68 7.73
CA LYS A 94 23.21 -40.72 6.49
C LYS A 94 22.47 -41.39 5.32
N THR A 95 21.16 -41.30 5.27
CA THR A 95 20.35 -41.71 4.11
C THR A 95 20.08 -40.60 3.14
N GLN A 96 20.11 -39.33 3.61
CA GLN A 96 19.97 -38.12 2.82
C GLN A 96 21.21 -37.25 2.93
N ALA A 97 21.52 -36.51 1.87
CA ALA A 97 22.64 -35.61 1.83
C ALA A 97 22.30 -34.29 1.14
N GLN A 98 23.04 -33.26 1.53
CA GLN A 98 23.03 -31.94 0.93
C GLN A 98 24.47 -31.58 0.55
N LEU A 99 24.66 -31.00 -0.62
CA LEU A 99 25.95 -30.52 -1.08
C LEU A 99 25.85 -29.01 -1.37
N LEU A 100 26.58 -28.21 -0.63
CA LEU A 100 26.74 -26.79 -0.86
C LEU A 100 27.99 -26.55 -1.70
N ILE A 101 27.85 -25.81 -2.78
CA ILE A 101 28.93 -25.37 -3.66
C ILE A 101 29.09 -23.85 -3.51
N ASN A 102 30.31 -23.42 -3.15
CA ASN A 102 30.69 -22.01 -3.24
C ASN A 102 31.80 -21.87 -4.30
N LEU A 103 31.57 -20.96 -5.21
CA LEU A 103 32.51 -20.63 -6.28
C LEU A 103 32.81 -19.13 -6.22
N TYR A 104 34.05 -18.81 -5.88
CA TYR A 104 34.52 -17.45 -5.77
C TYR A 104 35.50 -17.10 -6.90
N SER A 105 35.34 -15.93 -7.51
CA SER A 105 36.28 -15.39 -8.52
C SER A 105 36.95 -14.14 -7.97
N SER A 106 38.28 -14.09 -8.08
CA SER A 106 39.09 -12.91 -7.77
C SER A 106 39.15 -11.90 -8.92
N SER A 107 38.49 -12.18 -10.04
CA SER A 107 38.48 -11.30 -11.22
C SER A 107 37.89 -9.93 -10.89
N ASP A 108 38.25 -8.92 -11.69
CA ASP A 108 37.73 -7.56 -11.55
C ASP A 108 36.19 -7.57 -11.54
N LYS A 109 35.64 -7.06 -10.43
CA LYS A 109 34.19 -6.97 -10.25
C LYS A 109 33.49 -6.15 -11.34
N ASN A 110 34.22 -5.34 -12.09
CA ASN A 110 33.66 -4.49 -13.13
C ASN A 110 33.59 -5.17 -14.52
N LYS A 111 34.23 -6.33 -14.70
CA LYS A 111 34.25 -7.03 -15.97
C LYS A 111 33.47 -8.32 -15.87
N TYR A 112 32.69 -8.63 -16.93
CA TYR A 112 31.97 -9.90 -17.03
C TYR A 112 32.95 -11.06 -17.19
N ASP A 113 32.80 -12.11 -16.37
CA ASP A 113 33.67 -13.28 -16.37
C ASP A 113 33.03 -14.44 -17.14
N VAL A 114 33.43 -14.60 -18.41
CA VAL A 114 32.89 -15.65 -19.30
C VAL A 114 33.28 -17.05 -18.83
N PHE A 115 34.46 -17.19 -18.23
CA PHE A 115 34.90 -18.49 -17.72
C PHE A 115 34.08 -18.89 -16.51
N LEU A 116 33.83 -17.95 -15.58
CA LEU A 116 32.99 -18.16 -14.41
C LEU A 116 31.58 -18.62 -14.80
N GLU A 117 30.97 -18.00 -15.83
CA GLU A 117 29.67 -18.44 -16.36
C GLU A 117 29.69 -19.87 -16.85
N LYS A 118 30.67 -20.23 -17.66
CA LYS A 118 30.82 -21.60 -18.20
C LYS A 118 31.04 -22.60 -17.06
N LEU A 119 31.89 -22.24 -16.10
CA LEU A 119 32.27 -23.12 -14.99
C LEU A 119 31.06 -23.41 -14.09
N LYS A 120 30.30 -22.41 -13.65
CA LYS A 120 29.11 -22.61 -12.79
C LYS A 120 28.04 -23.46 -13.50
N ILE A 121 27.81 -23.24 -14.80
CA ILE A 121 26.83 -24.01 -15.57
C ILE A 121 27.32 -25.47 -15.72
N PHE A 122 28.58 -25.69 -15.99
CA PHE A 122 29.15 -27.03 -16.11
C PHE A 122 29.09 -27.80 -14.79
N ILE A 123 29.49 -27.17 -13.67
CA ILE A 123 29.39 -27.78 -12.33
C ILE A 123 27.95 -28.21 -12.07
N LYS A 124 26.98 -27.31 -12.31
CA LYS A 124 25.55 -27.64 -12.15
C LYS A 124 25.16 -28.86 -12.99
N GLN A 125 25.58 -28.93 -14.26
CA GLN A 125 25.21 -30.02 -15.16
C GLN A 125 25.75 -31.36 -14.70
N ILE A 126 27.05 -31.42 -14.32
CA ILE A 126 27.67 -32.68 -13.89
C ILE A 126 27.12 -33.16 -12.55
N LEU A 127 26.76 -32.23 -11.63
CA LEU A 127 26.22 -32.60 -10.33
C LEU A 127 24.75 -33.06 -10.42
N LEU A 128 23.98 -32.56 -11.37
CA LEU A 128 22.60 -33.04 -11.61
C LEU A 128 22.53 -34.48 -12.13
N THR A 129 23.66 -35.09 -12.53
CA THR A 129 23.70 -36.51 -12.82
C THR A 129 23.54 -37.34 -11.54
N ASP A 130 24.10 -36.87 -10.43
CA ASP A 130 24.21 -37.56 -9.17
C ASP A 130 23.20 -37.07 -8.11
N TRP A 131 22.69 -35.86 -8.28
CA TRP A 131 21.74 -35.18 -7.37
C TRP A 131 20.41 -34.90 -8.07
N GLU A 132 19.31 -34.83 -7.29
CA GLU A 132 17.98 -34.64 -7.86
C GLU A 132 17.62 -33.14 -8.02
N ILE A 133 17.93 -32.34 -7.01
CA ILE A 133 17.49 -30.94 -6.92
C ILE A 133 18.69 -30.02 -6.80
N CYS A 134 18.71 -28.96 -7.62
CA CYS A 134 19.67 -27.86 -7.50
C CYS A 134 18.94 -26.56 -7.16
N THR A 135 19.27 -25.96 -6.01
CA THR A 135 18.78 -24.66 -5.58
C THR A 135 19.88 -23.63 -5.75
N TRP A 136 19.63 -22.59 -6.53
CA TRP A 136 20.54 -21.47 -6.72
C TRP A 136 20.32 -20.45 -5.61
N ILE A 137 21.36 -20.08 -4.86
CA ILE A 137 21.26 -19.24 -3.66
C ILE A 137 21.78 -17.83 -3.96
N ILE A 138 23.03 -17.72 -4.42
CA ILE A 138 23.71 -16.46 -4.72
C ILE A 138 24.31 -16.54 -6.11
N ASP A 139 24.22 -15.46 -6.87
CA ASP A 139 24.93 -15.29 -8.14
C ASP A 139 25.23 -13.81 -8.40
N GLU A 140 26.29 -13.30 -7.78
CA GLU A 140 26.70 -11.90 -7.92
C GLU A 140 26.93 -11.47 -9.38
N GLN A 141 27.31 -12.42 -10.26
CA GLN A 141 27.48 -12.14 -11.68
C GLN A 141 26.14 -11.91 -12.38
N SER A 142 25.14 -12.74 -12.07
CA SER A 142 23.78 -12.58 -12.58
C SER A 142 23.11 -11.31 -12.02
N GLU A 143 23.28 -11.06 -10.73
CA GLU A 143 22.77 -9.84 -10.06
C GLU A 143 23.29 -8.58 -10.73
N LYS A 144 24.58 -8.55 -11.06
CA LYS A 144 25.20 -7.42 -11.74
C LYS A 144 24.60 -7.18 -13.13
N LEU A 145 24.35 -8.25 -13.91
CA LEU A 145 23.66 -8.11 -15.19
C LEU A 145 22.25 -7.54 -15.02
N GLY A 146 21.55 -7.95 -13.97
CA GLY A 146 20.25 -7.39 -13.59
C GLY A 146 20.34 -5.90 -13.26
N MET A 147 21.33 -5.50 -12.45
CA MET A 147 21.57 -4.10 -12.09
C MET A 147 21.88 -3.21 -13.30
N GLU A 148 22.52 -3.74 -14.35
CA GLU A 148 22.76 -2.99 -15.59
C GLU A 148 21.49 -2.83 -16.43
N LEU A 149 20.56 -3.80 -16.41
CA LEU A 149 19.31 -3.73 -17.16
C LEU A 149 18.26 -2.84 -16.48
N TYR A 150 18.26 -2.76 -15.16
CA TYR A 150 17.24 -2.06 -14.41
C TYR A 150 17.08 -0.58 -14.78
N PRO A 151 18.16 0.22 -14.89
CA PRO A 151 18.06 1.62 -15.31
C PRO A 151 17.51 1.78 -16.74
N LEU A 152 17.85 0.85 -17.63
CA LEU A 152 17.34 0.87 -19.01
C LEU A 152 15.84 0.58 -19.05
N ILE A 153 15.38 -0.40 -18.28
CA ILE A 153 13.96 -0.72 -18.13
C ILE A 153 13.19 0.49 -17.56
N TYR A 154 13.67 1.04 -16.45
CA TYR A 154 13.06 2.21 -15.80
C TYR A 154 12.93 3.41 -16.77
N LYS A 155 13.99 3.71 -17.50
CA LYS A 155 13.98 4.79 -18.50
C LYS A 155 12.96 4.54 -19.62
N THR A 156 12.92 3.30 -20.13
CA THR A 156 12.00 2.91 -21.20
C THR A 156 10.54 2.98 -20.75
N GLU A 157 10.23 2.46 -19.54
CA GLU A 157 8.87 2.56 -18.97
C GLU A 157 8.42 4.01 -18.80
N ASN A 158 9.30 4.89 -18.31
CA ASN A 158 8.96 6.30 -18.15
C ASN A 158 8.72 7.01 -19.49
N LYS A 159 9.49 6.67 -20.53
CA LYS A 159 9.23 7.17 -21.90
C LYS A 159 7.87 6.69 -22.42
N MET A 160 7.52 5.42 -22.16
CA MET A 160 6.20 4.89 -22.53
C MET A 160 5.08 5.68 -21.84
N ARG A 161 5.17 5.88 -20.50
CA ARG A 161 4.19 6.67 -19.73
C ARG A 161 4.06 8.08 -20.26
N ALA A 162 5.17 8.77 -20.46
CA ALA A 162 5.19 10.14 -20.96
C ALA A 162 4.55 10.25 -22.34
N PHE A 163 4.89 9.35 -23.27
CA PHE A 163 4.34 9.35 -24.62
C PHE A 163 2.83 9.07 -24.63
N ILE A 164 2.39 8.04 -23.90
CA ILE A 164 0.97 7.67 -23.80
C ILE A 164 0.17 8.83 -23.23
N ASN A 165 0.61 9.42 -22.11
CA ASN A 165 -0.08 10.58 -21.52
C ASN A 165 -0.17 11.76 -22.50
N LYS A 166 0.95 12.08 -23.15
CA LYS A 166 1.03 13.21 -24.07
C LYS A 166 0.07 13.06 -25.25
N VAL A 167 0.01 11.86 -25.84
CA VAL A 167 -0.86 11.58 -26.99
C VAL A 167 -2.33 11.57 -26.59
N LEU A 168 -2.67 10.91 -25.46
CA LEU A 168 -4.06 10.84 -24.99
C LEU A 168 -4.57 12.20 -24.53
N THR A 169 -3.76 12.96 -23.79
CA THR A 169 -4.11 14.33 -23.40
C THR A 169 -4.32 15.24 -24.63
N TYR A 170 -3.49 15.10 -25.64
CA TYR A 170 -3.65 15.87 -26.89
C TYR A 170 -4.94 15.49 -27.64
N LYS A 171 -5.31 14.21 -27.64
CA LYS A 171 -6.48 13.71 -28.41
C LYS A 171 -7.81 13.88 -27.68
N PHE A 172 -7.83 13.77 -26.36
CA PHE A 172 -9.05 13.67 -25.55
C PHE A 172 -9.11 14.69 -24.41
N GLY A 173 -8.13 15.60 -24.30
CA GLY A 173 -8.05 16.55 -23.20
C GLY A 173 -7.44 15.96 -21.93
N VAL A 174 -7.33 16.80 -20.89
CA VAL A 174 -6.67 16.45 -19.60
C VAL A 174 -7.44 15.39 -18.79
N LYS A 175 -8.74 15.27 -19.03
CA LYS A 175 -9.64 14.31 -18.36
C LYS A 175 -9.85 13.02 -19.18
N TRP A 176 -8.97 12.68 -20.12
CA TRP A 176 -9.11 11.50 -20.99
C TRP A 176 -9.38 10.19 -20.23
N MET A 177 -8.91 10.09 -19.00
CA MET A 177 -9.07 8.89 -18.16
C MET A 177 -10.51 8.66 -17.68
N GLU A 178 -11.35 9.69 -17.67
CA GLU A 178 -12.76 9.61 -17.27
C GLU A 178 -13.64 9.03 -18.38
N LEU A 179 -13.10 8.86 -19.59
CA LEU A 179 -13.84 8.31 -20.72
C LEU A 179 -14.19 6.83 -20.54
N ILE A 180 -15.40 6.47 -20.95
CA ILE A 180 -15.86 5.08 -20.92
C ILE A 180 -14.95 4.18 -21.75
N GLY A 181 -14.31 3.22 -21.13
CA GLY A 181 -13.34 2.30 -21.74
C GLY A 181 -11.98 2.28 -21.05
N PHE A 182 -11.71 3.22 -20.15
CA PHE A 182 -10.50 3.25 -19.34
C PHE A 182 -10.68 2.75 -17.90
N GLU A 183 -11.86 2.25 -17.55
CA GLU A 183 -12.22 1.82 -16.18
C GLU A 183 -11.24 0.77 -15.61
N SER A 184 -10.64 -0.04 -16.47
CA SER A 184 -9.69 -1.06 -16.04
C SER A 184 -8.39 -0.46 -15.49
N ILE A 185 -7.91 0.65 -16.07
CA ILE A 185 -6.70 1.32 -15.61
C ILE A 185 -6.97 2.12 -14.33
N ILE A 186 -8.15 2.72 -14.24
CA ILE A 186 -8.59 3.43 -13.02
C ILE A 186 -8.72 2.44 -11.85
N LYS A 187 -9.32 1.27 -12.07
CA LYS A 187 -9.43 0.23 -11.04
C LYS A 187 -8.07 -0.28 -10.57
N GLU A 188 -7.10 -0.42 -11.48
CA GLU A 188 -5.75 -0.80 -11.13
C GLU A 188 -5.02 0.31 -10.37
N HIS A 189 -5.20 1.56 -10.81
CA HIS A 189 -4.69 2.73 -10.11
C HIS A 189 -5.21 2.78 -8.67
N LYS A 190 -6.52 2.69 -8.44
CA LYS A 190 -7.12 2.68 -7.10
C LYS A 190 -6.53 1.59 -6.18
N LYS A 191 -6.06 0.49 -6.75
CA LYS A 191 -5.40 -0.58 -5.99
C LYS A 191 -3.95 -0.23 -5.62
N ASN A 192 -3.22 0.42 -6.50
CA ASN A 192 -1.77 0.60 -6.39
C ASN A 192 -1.36 1.96 -5.81
N ASN A 193 -2.23 2.98 -5.87
CA ASN A 193 -1.90 4.33 -5.43
C ASN A 193 -1.85 4.49 -3.91
N VAL A 194 -2.59 3.69 -3.16
CA VAL A 194 -2.60 3.73 -1.69
C VAL A 194 -1.18 3.54 -1.14
N ASP A 195 -0.47 2.54 -1.64
CA ASP A 195 0.90 2.29 -1.23
C ASP A 195 1.84 3.41 -1.70
N PHE A 196 1.67 3.91 -2.94
CA PHE A 196 2.48 5.00 -3.46
C PHE A 196 2.35 6.27 -2.61
N ARG A 197 1.12 6.70 -2.31
CA ARG A 197 0.86 7.93 -1.53
C ARG A 197 1.31 7.80 -0.07
N ARG A 198 1.24 6.60 0.49
CA ARG A 198 1.76 6.34 1.84
C ARG A 198 3.28 6.45 1.89
N GLU A 199 3.98 5.90 0.88
CA GLU A 199 5.44 5.88 0.85
C GLU A 199 6.06 7.22 0.43
N VAL A 200 5.34 8.03 -0.37
CA VAL A 200 5.84 9.32 -0.92
C VAL A 200 4.76 10.42 -0.82
N PRO A 201 4.37 10.82 0.39
CA PRO A 201 3.26 11.76 0.61
C PRO A 201 3.47 13.14 0.00
N GLU A 202 4.71 13.53 -0.30
CA GLU A 202 5.04 14.80 -0.96
C GLU A 202 4.48 14.89 -2.39
N PHE A 203 4.11 13.76 -3.00
CA PHE A 203 3.54 13.69 -4.35
C PHE A 203 2.03 13.43 -4.39
N ASN A 204 1.32 13.67 -3.29
CA ASN A 204 -0.13 13.43 -3.22
C ASN A 204 -0.97 14.28 -4.21
N ASN A 205 -0.44 15.41 -4.67
CA ASN A 205 -1.16 16.37 -5.53
C ASN A 205 -0.81 16.24 -7.02
N ILE A 206 -0.30 15.10 -7.46
CA ILE A 206 -0.01 14.87 -8.89
C ILE A 206 -1.00 13.84 -9.46
N ASN A 207 -1.19 13.91 -10.79
CA ASN A 207 -1.86 12.83 -11.50
C ASN A 207 -0.94 11.61 -11.59
N ASP A 208 -1.17 10.62 -10.74
CA ASP A 208 -0.35 9.44 -10.57
C ASP A 208 -0.88 8.18 -11.29
N ILE A 209 -1.98 8.29 -12.06
CA ILE A 209 -2.63 7.14 -12.72
C ILE A 209 -1.64 6.31 -13.55
N LEU A 210 -0.86 6.96 -14.42
CA LEU A 210 0.12 6.24 -15.23
C LEU A 210 1.36 5.82 -14.42
N ILE A 211 1.70 6.55 -13.35
CA ILE A 211 2.82 6.22 -12.46
C ILE A 211 2.50 4.94 -11.69
N CYS A 212 1.30 4.83 -11.15
CA CYS A 212 0.83 3.66 -10.39
C CYS A 212 0.42 2.48 -11.28
N SER A 213 0.37 2.67 -12.61
CA SER A 213 0.03 1.60 -13.56
C SER A 213 1.23 0.71 -13.87
N THR A 214 1.00 -0.60 -13.98
CA THR A 214 2.03 -1.55 -14.40
C THR A 214 2.36 -1.40 -15.89
N ALA A 215 3.57 -1.82 -16.30
CA ALA A 215 3.94 -1.83 -17.72
C ALA A 215 2.96 -2.65 -18.58
N GLU A 216 2.40 -3.73 -18.03
CA GLU A 216 1.41 -4.56 -18.72
C GLU A 216 0.10 -3.79 -18.96
N SER A 217 -0.34 -2.99 -17.97
CA SER A 217 -1.55 -2.18 -18.08
C SER A 217 -1.38 -1.03 -19.05
N LEU A 218 -0.19 -0.40 -19.08
CA LEU A 218 0.14 0.62 -20.08
C LEU A 218 0.04 0.07 -21.50
N VAL A 219 0.52 -1.15 -21.71
CA VAL A 219 0.44 -1.82 -23.02
C VAL A 219 -0.99 -2.20 -23.36
N LYS A 220 -1.77 -2.69 -22.40
CA LYS A 220 -3.19 -2.97 -22.60
C LYS A 220 -3.96 -1.69 -22.96
N LEU A 221 -3.67 -0.60 -22.26
CA LEU A 221 -4.26 0.70 -22.54
C LEU A 221 -3.96 1.14 -23.98
N MET A 222 -2.72 1.07 -24.41
CA MET A 222 -2.30 1.51 -25.75
C MET A 222 -2.82 0.59 -26.86
N LEU A 223 -2.72 -0.74 -26.70
CA LEU A 223 -2.97 -1.70 -27.78
C LEU A 223 -4.40 -2.25 -27.80
N LYS A 224 -5.14 -2.21 -26.69
CA LYS A 224 -6.41 -2.95 -26.55
C LYS A 224 -7.58 -2.12 -26.05
N SER A 225 -7.36 -0.91 -25.55
CA SER A 225 -8.43 -0.07 -25.05
C SER A 225 -9.28 0.50 -26.19
N LYS A 226 -10.54 0.70 -25.89
CA LYS A 226 -11.53 1.29 -26.79
C LYS A 226 -12.35 2.29 -26.01
N VAL A 227 -12.58 3.46 -26.57
CA VAL A 227 -13.53 4.43 -26.04
C VAL A 227 -14.90 4.10 -26.62
N PHE A 228 -15.91 4.10 -25.78
CA PHE A 228 -17.27 3.75 -26.16
C PHE A 228 -18.17 4.97 -26.08
N ASP A 229 -19.25 4.95 -26.88
CA ASP A 229 -20.31 5.93 -26.74
C ASP A 229 -21.03 5.75 -25.41
N THR A 230 -21.54 6.84 -24.87
CA THR A 230 -22.40 6.83 -23.66
C THR A 230 -23.76 6.21 -23.92
N SER A 231 -24.23 6.23 -25.18
CA SER A 231 -25.50 5.63 -25.60
C SER A 231 -25.29 4.30 -26.35
N PHE A 232 -26.22 3.40 -26.21
CA PHE A 232 -26.32 2.20 -27.04
C PHE A 232 -27.77 1.93 -27.42
N VAL A 233 -27.98 1.46 -28.66
CA VAL A 233 -29.30 1.10 -29.15
C VAL A 233 -29.47 -0.40 -29.01
N LEU A 234 -30.46 -0.84 -28.22
CA LEU A 234 -30.85 -2.23 -28.11
C LEU A 234 -31.70 -2.63 -29.30
N SER A 235 -31.35 -3.71 -30.00
CA SER A 235 -32.23 -4.36 -30.94
C SER A 235 -33.34 -5.14 -30.20
N ASP A 236 -34.44 -5.40 -30.84
CA ASP A 236 -35.52 -6.23 -30.27
C ASP A 236 -35.03 -7.61 -29.82
N THR A 237 -34.11 -8.21 -30.57
CA THR A 237 -33.49 -9.49 -30.22
C THR A 237 -32.59 -9.40 -28.99
N ASP A 238 -31.89 -8.28 -28.80
CA ASP A 238 -31.07 -8.04 -27.62
C ASP A 238 -31.94 -7.81 -26.39
N SER A 239 -33.00 -7.03 -26.53
CA SER A 239 -34.00 -6.79 -25.49
C SER A 239 -34.63 -8.10 -25.01
N VAL A 240 -35.10 -8.97 -25.91
CA VAL A 240 -35.64 -10.29 -25.57
C VAL A 240 -34.60 -11.17 -24.86
N SER A 241 -33.34 -11.13 -25.32
CA SER A 241 -32.24 -11.88 -24.70
C SER A 241 -31.95 -11.41 -23.27
N LEU A 242 -31.94 -10.09 -23.04
CA LEU A 242 -31.73 -9.49 -21.71
C LEU A 242 -32.91 -9.83 -20.78
N HIS A 243 -34.16 -9.72 -21.24
CA HIS A 243 -35.31 -10.13 -20.44
C HIS A 243 -35.26 -11.60 -20.02
N LYS A 244 -34.80 -12.49 -20.91
CA LYS A 244 -34.60 -13.90 -20.56
C LYS A 244 -33.50 -14.10 -19.52
N MET A 245 -32.37 -13.36 -19.62
CA MET A 245 -31.30 -13.42 -18.65
C MET A 245 -31.70 -12.85 -17.28
N LEU A 246 -32.56 -11.82 -17.27
CA LEU A 246 -33.18 -11.28 -16.05
C LEU A 246 -34.08 -12.32 -15.40
N ALA A 247 -34.98 -12.96 -16.17
CA ALA A 247 -35.88 -14.01 -15.68
C ALA A 247 -35.09 -15.21 -15.10
N ASP A 248 -33.94 -15.54 -15.69
CA ASP A 248 -33.04 -16.61 -15.21
C ASP A 248 -32.16 -16.18 -14.01
N ASN A 249 -32.27 -14.93 -13.56
CA ASN A 249 -31.46 -14.33 -12.48
C ASN A 249 -29.92 -14.51 -12.67
N LYS A 250 -29.43 -14.12 -13.86
CA LYS A 250 -28.02 -14.23 -14.27
C LYS A 250 -27.35 -12.83 -14.41
N PRO A 251 -27.07 -12.11 -13.32
CA PRO A 251 -26.58 -10.74 -13.38
C PRO A 251 -25.25 -10.60 -14.15
N ASP A 252 -24.30 -11.51 -13.96
CA ASP A 252 -23.01 -11.49 -14.68
C ASP A 252 -23.21 -11.65 -16.21
N SER A 253 -24.17 -12.48 -16.63
CA SER A 253 -24.47 -12.68 -18.05
C SER A 253 -25.11 -11.44 -18.66
N ILE A 254 -25.96 -10.75 -17.91
CA ILE A 254 -26.57 -9.48 -18.33
C ILE A 254 -25.51 -8.43 -18.51
N PHE A 255 -24.63 -8.28 -17.49
CA PHE A 255 -23.52 -7.33 -17.52
C PHE A 255 -22.58 -7.57 -18.72
N GLN A 256 -22.19 -8.82 -18.96
CA GLN A 256 -21.37 -9.17 -20.13
C GLN A 256 -22.07 -8.88 -21.46
N LYS A 257 -23.37 -9.12 -21.52
CA LYS A 257 -24.17 -8.80 -22.72
C LYS A 257 -24.24 -7.31 -22.99
N LEU A 258 -24.47 -6.49 -21.94
CA LEU A 258 -24.49 -5.03 -22.04
C LEU A 258 -23.13 -4.46 -22.47
N ILE A 259 -22.01 -4.95 -21.87
CA ILE A 259 -20.67 -4.59 -22.32
C ILE A 259 -20.48 -4.89 -23.82
N GLY A 260 -20.94 -6.04 -24.29
CA GLY A 260 -20.83 -6.44 -25.70
C GLY A 260 -21.65 -5.58 -26.66
N LEU A 261 -22.69 -4.88 -26.16
CA LEU A 261 -23.56 -4.01 -26.95
C LEU A 261 -23.05 -2.55 -27.06
N ARG A 262 -22.02 -2.20 -26.32
CA ARG A 262 -21.42 -0.86 -26.39
C ARG A 262 -20.89 -0.59 -27.80
N LYS A 263 -21.25 0.56 -28.35
CA LYS A 263 -20.72 1.00 -29.63
C LYS A 263 -19.32 1.59 -29.47
N VAL A 264 -18.35 1.00 -30.18
CA VAL A 264 -16.97 1.53 -30.19
C VAL A 264 -16.95 2.83 -30.97
N ARG A 265 -16.55 3.92 -30.30
CA ARG A 265 -16.37 5.23 -30.90
C ARG A 265 -14.93 5.41 -31.41
N VAL A 266 -13.95 5.07 -30.58
CA VAL A 266 -12.54 5.16 -30.94
C VAL A 266 -11.82 3.87 -30.53
N ASP A 267 -11.10 3.26 -31.43
CA ASP A 267 -10.14 2.19 -31.14
C ASP A 267 -8.77 2.83 -30.88
N ILE A 268 -8.33 2.79 -29.64
CA ILE A 268 -7.14 3.53 -29.19
C ILE A 268 -5.89 3.18 -29.98
N TRP A 269 -5.70 1.92 -30.32
CA TRP A 269 -4.57 1.54 -31.15
C TRP A 269 -4.70 2.07 -32.57
N ARG A 270 -5.74 1.66 -33.27
CA ARG A 270 -5.95 1.95 -34.69
C ARG A 270 -6.08 3.45 -34.99
N ASP A 271 -6.87 4.15 -34.15
CA ASP A 271 -7.27 5.53 -34.45
C ASP A 271 -6.32 6.58 -33.81
N VAL A 272 -5.47 6.15 -32.83
CA VAL A 272 -4.61 7.07 -32.08
C VAL A 272 -3.13 6.75 -32.21
N PHE A 273 -2.71 5.50 -31.92
CA PHE A 273 -1.29 5.16 -31.79
C PHE A 273 -0.65 4.51 -33.01
N GLU A 274 -1.38 3.77 -33.83
CA GLU A 274 -0.83 2.94 -34.93
C GLU A 274 0.08 3.75 -35.88
N LYS A 275 -0.29 5.01 -36.17
CA LYS A 275 0.47 5.88 -37.08
C LYS A 275 1.89 6.24 -36.62
N TYR A 276 2.19 6.07 -35.33
CA TYR A 276 3.51 6.39 -34.75
C TYR A 276 4.46 5.19 -34.71
N PHE A 277 3.98 3.98 -34.99
CA PHE A 277 4.73 2.76 -34.82
C PHE A 277 4.69 1.87 -36.06
N ASP A 278 5.71 1.03 -36.22
CA ASP A 278 5.72 -0.03 -37.21
C ASP A 278 5.03 -1.32 -36.69
N ASN A 279 4.76 -2.25 -37.59
CA ASN A 279 4.08 -3.53 -37.28
C ASN A 279 4.85 -4.44 -36.29
N SER A 280 6.10 -4.10 -35.92
CA SER A 280 6.90 -4.91 -34.99
C SER A 280 6.69 -4.52 -33.51
N ILE A 281 5.97 -3.45 -33.26
CA ILE A 281 5.83 -2.86 -31.90
C ILE A 281 5.16 -3.82 -30.92
N GLU A 282 4.07 -4.48 -31.28
CA GLU A 282 3.33 -5.37 -30.38
C GLU A 282 4.22 -6.52 -29.87
N LYS A 283 4.99 -7.13 -30.78
CA LYS A 283 5.96 -8.18 -30.42
C LYS A 283 7.07 -7.62 -29.53
N SER A 284 7.65 -6.47 -29.92
CA SER A 284 8.78 -5.87 -29.22
C SER A 284 8.41 -5.48 -27.79
N ILE A 285 7.21 -4.89 -27.58
CA ILE A 285 6.69 -4.53 -26.26
C ILE A 285 6.33 -5.79 -25.44
N THR A 286 5.74 -6.81 -26.05
CA THR A 286 5.43 -8.06 -25.35
C THR A 286 6.70 -8.72 -24.81
N ASP A 287 7.77 -8.73 -25.61
CA ASP A 287 9.07 -9.25 -25.18
C ASP A 287 9.71 -8.35 -24.12
N PHE A 288 9.56 -7.03 -24.23
CA PHE A 288 10.00 -6.07 -23.19
C PHE A 288 9.33 -6.33 -21.84
N ILE A 289 8.02 -6.56 -21.80
CA ILE A 289 7.31 -6.88 -20.56
C ILE A 289 7.83 -8.18 -19.93
N LYS A 290 8.07 -9.22 -20.74
CA LYS A 290 8.65 -10.47 -20.26
C LYS A 290 10.05 -10.25 -19.68
N ASN A 291 10.88 -9.47 -20.37
CA ASN A 291 12.24 -9.13 -19.93
C ASN A 291 12.21 -8.31 -18.63
N ARG A 292 11.35 -7.30 -18.56
CA ARG A 292 11.13 -6.48 -17.37
C ARG A 292 10.73 -7.35 -16.17
N ASN A 293 9.75 -8.24 -16.35
CA ASN A 293 9.30 -9.12 -15.28
C ASN A 293 10.39 -10.13 -14.87
N HIS A 294 11.23 -10.58 -15.82
CA HIS A 294 12.37 -11.42 -15.50
C HIS A 294 13.37 -10.71 -14.57
N VAL A 295 13.73 -9.47 -14.90
CA VAL A 295 14.68 -8.65 -14.12
C VAL A 295 14.07 -8.22 -12.78
N ALA A 296 12.82 -7.75 -12.77
CA ALA A 296 12.14 -7.29 -11.56
C ALA A 296 11.95 -8.39 -10.50
N HIS A 297 11.87 -9.64 -10.91
CA HIS A 297 11.80 -10.80 -10.01
C HIS A 297 13.17 -11.43 -9.71
N ASN A 298 14.28 -10.74 -9.99
CA ASN A 298 15.65 -11.17 -9.71
C ASN A 298 15.96 -12.58 -10.23
N LYS A 299 15.42 -12.93 -11.41
CA LYS A 299 15.69 -14.24 -12.02
C LYS A 299 17.09 -14.29 -12.61
N LEU A 300 17.69 -15.46 -12.59
CA LEU A 300 19.05 -15.68 -13.07
C LEU A 300 19.23 -15.26 -14.53
N LEU A 301 20.36 -14.61 -14.81
CA LEU A 301 20.76 -14.12 -16.12
C LEU A 301 22.08 -14.76 -16.55
N THR A 302 22.14 -15.10 -17.84
CA THR A 302 23.38 -15.40 -18.55
C THR A 302 23.75 -14.22 -19.45
N ASN A 303 25.00 -14.13 -19.87
CA ASN A 303 25.41 -13.09 -20.81
C ASN A 303 24.59 -13.10 -22.11
N THR A 304 24.26 -14.26 -22.61
CA THR A 304 23.42 -14.39 -23.82
C THR A 304 22.01 -13.86 -23.60
N SER A 305 21.41 -14.14 -22.46
CA SER A 305 20.08 -13.61 -22.12
C SER A 305 20.12 -12.10 -21.88
N PHE A 306 21.14 -11.62 -21.19
CA PHE A 306 21.38 -10.20 -20.95
C PHE A 306 21.48 -9.41 -22.26
N GLU A 307 22.31 -9.82 -23.21
CA GLU A 307 22.48 -9.13 -24.50
C GLU A 307 21.16 -9.10 -25.29
N LYS A 308 20.42 -10.20 -25.32
CA LYS A 308 19.11 -10.25 -25.98
C LYS A 308 18.10 -9.30 -25.33
N MET A 309 18.05 -9.27 -24.00
CA MET A 309 17.16 -8.38 -23.24
C MET A 309 17.53 -6.92 -23.47
N LYS A 310 18.82 -6.60 -23.38
CA LYS A 310 19.35 -5.25 -23.61
C LYS A 310 19.00 -4.74 -25.02
N GLN A 311 19.22 -5.56 -26.05
CA GLN A 311 18.85 -5.21 -27.42
C GLN A 311 17.35 -4.95 -27.58
N ASN A 312 16.49 -5.78 -26.97
CA ASN A 312 15.05 -5.57 -27.01
C ASN A 312 14.64 -4.27 -26.27
N ILE A 313 15.18 -4.00 -25.08
CA ILE A 313 14.89 -2.79 -24.30
C ILE A 313 15.28 -1.54 -25.10
N LEU A 314 16.50 -1.50 -25.63
CA LEU A 314 16.99 -0.37 -26.44
C LEU A 314 16.17 -0.19 -27.74
N LYS A 315 15.72 -1.29 -28.35
CA LYS A 315 14.83 -1.24 -29.51
C LYS A 315 13.50 -0.58 -29.16
N VAL A 316 12.86 -1.00 -28.06
CA VAL A 316 11.59 -0.42 -27.61
C VAL A 316 11.79 1.06 -27.24
N GLU A 317 12.88 1.39 -26.54
CA GLU A 317 13.21 2.79 -26.23
C GLU A 317 13.28 3.65 -27.52
N ALA A 318 14.02 3.18 -28.53
CA ALA A 318 14.15 3.89 -29.81
C ALA A 318 12.82 4.03 -30.54
N MET A 319 11.93 3.03 -30.45
CA MET A 319 10.59 3.10 -31.06
C MET A 319 9.75 4.22 -30.41
N PHE A 320 9.81 4.39 -29.09
CA PHE A 320 9.13 5.49 -28.42
C PHE A 320 9.78 6.85 -28.65
N ASP A 321 11.10 6.91 -28.80
CA ASP A 321 11.79 8.15 -29.19
C ASP A 321 11.33 8.61 -30.59
N ASN A 322 11.32 7.71 -31.56
CA ASN A 322 10.82 8.00 -32.91
C ASN A 322 9.35 8.39 -32.92
N ALA A 323 8.52 7.68 -32.14
CA ALA A 323 7.11 7.99 -32.01
C ALA A 323 6.89 9.40 -31.42
N ASN A 324 7.69 9.78 -30.43
CA ASN A 324 7.62 11.12 -29.84
C ASN A 324 8.09 12.22 -30.80
N GLU A 325 9.08 11.94 -31.67
CA GLU A 325 9.49 12.86 -32.74
C GLU A 325 8.39 13.03 -33.80
N LEU A 326 7.76 11.92 -34.22
CA LEU A 326 6.63 11.98 -35.17
C LEU A 326 5.45 12.77 -34.58
N PHE A 327 5.12 12.53 -33.33
CA PHE A 327 4.07 13.29 -32.65
C PHE A 327 4.42 14.79 -32.52
N GLY A 328 5.69 15.13 -32.27
CA GLY A 328 6.14 16.52 -32.15
C GLY A 328 6.01 17.35 -33.45
N ASN A 329 5.89 16.66 -34.59
CA ASN A 329 5.69 17.29 -35.91
C ASN A 329 4.20 17.38 -36.30
N GLU A 330 3.27 16.91 -35.48
CA GLU A 330 1.84 17.08 -35.73
C GLU A 330 1.41 18.52 -35.39
N GLU A 331 0.73 19.18 -36.32
CA GLU A 331 0.05 20.43 -36.02
C GLU A 331 -1.15 20.20 -35.11
N PRO A 332 -1.44 21.10 -34.15
CA PRO A 332 -2.59 20.96 -33.27
C PRO A 332 -3.89 20.90 -34.08
N SER A 333 -4.56 19.76 -34.07
CA SER A 333 -5.92 19.67 -34.63
C SER A 333 -6.92 20.14 -33.56
N ASN A 334 -7.23 21.43 -33.55
CA ASN A 334 -8.21 22.00 -32.61
C ASN A 334 -9.63 21.43 -32.81
N GLU A 335 -9.95 20.94 -34.01
CA GLU A 335 -11.31 20.48 -34.36
C GLU A 335 -11.81 19.28 -33.51
N LEU A 336 -10.92 18.38 -33.12
CA LEU A 336 -11.34 17.21 -32.32
C LEU A 336 -11.59 17.58 -30.84
N ASN A 337 -10.80 18.50 -30.30
CA ASN A 337 -10.96 18.95 -28.90
C ASN A 337 -12.23 19.82 -28.78
N GLU A 338 -12.47 20.71 -29.71
CA GLU A 338 -13.66 21.55 -29.69
C GLU A 338 -14.96 20.74 -29.84
N THR A 339 -14.95 19.65 -30.63
CA THR A 339 -16.11 18.78 -30.75
C THR A 339 -16.34 17.93 -29.50
N TRP A 340 -15.28 17.44 -28.83
CA TRP A 340 -15.40 16.69 -27.58
C TRP A 340 -15.87 17.58 -26.44
N ASP A 341 -15.30 18.76 -26.29
CA ASP A 341 -15.70 19.71 -25.24
C ASP A 341 -17.15 20.18 -25.45
N ALA A 342 -17.56 20.39 -26.70
CA ALA A 342 -18.94 20.74 -27.01
C ALA A 342 -19.92 19.60 -26.74
N GLU A 343 -19.59 18.36 -27.10
CA GLU A 343 -20.43 17.18 -26.81
C GLU A 343 -20.51 16.88 -25.32
N GLN A 344 -19.40 17.01 -24.56
CA GLN A 344 -19.42 16.85 -23.11
C GLN A 344 -20.28 17.94 -22.44
N ALA A 345 -20.13 19.20 -22.90
CA ALA A 345 -20.96 20.29 -22.42
C ALA A 345 -22.45 20.08 -22.76
N GLU A 346 -22.78 19.49 -23.92
CA GLU A 346 -24.16 19.17 -24.31
C GLU A 346 -24.75 18.08 -23.42
N ILE A 347 -23.98 17.01 -23.11
CA ILE A 347 -24.40 15.92 -22.21
C ILE A 347 -24.62 16.45 -20.78
N LEU A 348 -23.71 17.31 -20.27
CA LEU A 348 -23.84 17.92 -18.95
C LEU A 348 -25.08 18.82 -18.90
N ASN A 349 -25.29 19.67 -19.90
CA ASN A 349 -26.46 20.54 -20.01
C ASN A 349 -27.78 19.74 -20.10
N GLU A 350 -27.78 18.60 -20.80
CA GLU A 350 -28.96 17.73 -20.88
C GLU A 350 -29.27 17.08 -19.52
N ARG A 351 -28.24 16.64 -18.80
CA ARG A 351 -28.38 16.08 -17.44
C ARG A 351 -28.85 17.15 -16.44
N GLU A 352 -28.24 18.33 -16.43
CA GLU A 352 -28.70 19.47 -15.62
C GLU A 352 -30.16 19.82 -15.93
N TYR A 353 -30.52 19.86 -17.21
CA TYR A 353 -31.90 20.13 -17.63
C TYR A 353 -32.88 19.09 -17.08
N ILE A 354 -32.52 17.79 -17.11
CA ILE A 354 -33.36 16.71 -16.59
C ILE A 354 -33.49 16.84 -15.07
N HIS A 355 -32.40 17.10 -14.36
CA HIS A 355 -32.42 17.27 -12.90
C HIS A 355 -33.22 18.52 -12.50
N ASP A 356 -33.08 19.63 -13.21
CA ASP A 356 -33.88 20.83 -13.00
C ASP A 356 -35.38 20.59 -13.27
N ARG A 357 -35.70 19.82 -14.32
CA ARG A 357 -37.08 19.43 -14.61
C ARG A 357 -37.68 18.60 -13.46
N ILE A 358 -36.97 17.59 -13.00
CA ILE A 358 -37.37 16.75 -11.88
C ILE A 358 -37.59 17.61 -10.63
N ARG A 359 -36.63 18.47 -10.29
CA ARG A 359 -36.71 19.39 -9.15
C ARG A 359 -37.94 20.29 -9.22
N ASN A 360 -38.19 20.87 -10.39
CA ASN A 360 -39.31 21.80 -10.59
C ASN A 360 -40.69 21.10 -10.57
N GLU A 361 -40.77 19.88 -11.11
CA GLU A 361 -42.01 19.14 -11.22
C GLU A 361 -42.33 18.35 -9.95
N THR A 362 -41.35 17.83 -9.22
CA THR A 362 -41.52 16.92 -8.07
C THR A 362 -41.06 17.51 -6.75
N GLY A 363 -40.19 18.53 -6.76
CA GLY A 363 -39.51 19.04 -5.58
C GLY A 363 -38.30 18.20 -5.13
N ILE A 364 -37.96 17.10 -5.82
CA ILE A 364 -36.83 16.24 -5.50
C ILE A 364 -35.54 16.87 -6.06
N SER A 365 -34.51 16.98 -5.21
CA SER A 365 -33.16 17.38 -5.62
C SER A 365 -32.32 16.13 -5.84
N ILE A 366 -31.95 15.86 -7.10
CA ILE A 366 -30.96 14.84 -7.44
C ILE A 366 -29.62 15.56 -7.52
N LEU A 367 -28.67 15.17 -6.64
CA LEU A 367 -27.35 15.78 -6.57
C LEU A 367 -26.36 15.06 -7.47
N PHE A 368 -25.45 15.84 -8.06
CA PHE A 368 -24.27 15.31 -8.75
C PHE A 368 -23.17 14.91 -7.75
N ASN A 369 -22.16 14.19 -8.23
CA ASN A 369 -21.06 13.73 -7.38
C ASN A 369 -20.40 14.88 -6.59
N GLU A 370 -20.15 16.01 -7.25
CA GLU A 370 -19.54 17.19 -6.64
C GLU A 370 -20.44 17.78 -5.53
N GLU A 371 -21.76 17.87 -5.78
CA GLU A 371 -22.72 18.38 -4.79
C GLU A 371 -22.90 17.44 -3.59
N ILE A 372 -22.85 16.12 -3.82
CA ILE A 372 -22.88 15.12 -2.73
C ILE A 372 -21.61 15.21 -1.90
N PHE A 373 -20.46 15.39 -2.55
CA PHE A 373 -19.20 15.58 -1.86
C PHE A 373 -19.20 16.87 -1.01
N GLU A 374 -19.66 18.00 -1.56
CA GLU A 374 -19.82 19.26 -0.83
C GLU A 374 -20.74 19.09 0.39
N LEU A 375 -21.84 18.35 0.25
CA LEU A 375 -22.72 18.01 1.36
C LEU A 375 -21.99 17.21 2.44
N PHE A 376 -21.23 16.19 2.06
CA PHE A 376 -20.45 15.39 3.01
C PHE A 376 -19.36 16.22 3.70
N GLU A 377 -18.69 17.10 2.96
CA GLU A 377 -17.71 18.03 3.51
C GLU A 377 -18.34 18.98 4.53
N GLU A 378 -19.52 19.55 4.23
CA GLU A 378 -20.29 20.38 5.18
C GLU A 378 -20.61 19.60 6.47
N LYS A 379 -21.03 18.34 6.35
CA LYS A 379 -21.35 17.48 7.50
C LYS A 379 -20.13 17.09 8.32
N ILE A 380 -18.97 16.94 7.71
CA ILE A 380 -17.70 16.75 8.42
C ILE A 380 -17.30 18.03 9.15
N HIS A 381 -17.51 19.20 8.56
CA HIS A 381 -17.28 20.47 9.25
C HIS A 381 -18.22 20.65 10.46
N GLU A 382 -19.48 20.23 10.38
CA GLU A 382 -20.40 20.20 11.51
C GLU A 382 -19.86 19.29 12.65
N LEU A 383 -19.41 18.08 12.30
CA LEU A 383 -18.79 17.15 13.25
C LEU A 383 -17.55 17.76 13.90
N TYR A 384 -16.63 18.32 13.10
CA TYR A 384 -15.39 18.92 13.58
C TYR A 384 -15.68 20.09 14.53
N ASN A 385 -16.51 21.05 14.10
CA ASN A 385 -16.85 22.22 14.91
C ASN A 385 -17.52 21.83 16.23
N PHE A 386 -18.36 20.79 16.21
CA PHE A 386 -18.98 20.30 17.43
C PHE A 386 -17.95 19.80 18.45
N ILE A 387 -16.87 19.16 17.99
CA ILE A 387 -15.83 18.64 18.88
C ILE A 387 -14.85 19.74 19.28
N ASP A 388 -14.45 20.61 18.33
CA ASP A 388 -13.47 21.68 18.55
C ASP A 388 -14.04 22.84 19.40
N ASP A 389 -15.29 23.28 19.13
CA ASP A 389 -15.96 24.38 19.82
C ASP A 389 -16.57 23.95 21.18
N SER A 390 -16.45 22.69 21.54
CA SER A 390 -17.00 22.20 22.78
C SER A 390 -16.19 22.70 23.99
N GLU A 391 -16.61 23.79 24.61
CA GLU A 391 -16.04 24.26 25.89
C GLU A 391 -15.95 23.15 26.94
N TYR A 392 -16.80 22.14 26.83
CA TYR A 392 -16.84 20.97 27.71
C TYR A 392 -15.59 20.06 27.57
N PHE A 393 -14.96 19.99 26.39
CA PHE A 393 -13.82 19.10 26.15
C PHE A 393 -12.46 19.81 26.07
N SER A 394 -12.46 21.14 25.89
CA SER A 394 -11.22 21.90 25.60
C SER A 394 -10.13 21.77 26.66
N HIS A 395 -10.48 21.39 27.88
CA HIS A 395 -9.51 21.16 28.96
C HIS A 395 -9.05 19.71 29.08
N VAL A 396 -9.78 18.76 28.49
CA VAL A 396 -9.43 17.31 28.54
C VAL A 396 -8.68 16.88 27.30
N VAL A 397 -9.07 17.39 26.15
CA VAL A 397 -8.52 16.97 24.85
C VAL A 397 -8.02 18.16 24.04
N VAL A 398 -7.01 17.88 23.21
CA VAL A 398 -6.56 18.76 22.13
C VAL A 398 -7.02 18.17 20.81
N VAL A 399 -7.69 18.98 20.00
CA VAL A 399 -8.15 18.62 18.67
C VAL A 399 -7.19 19.21 17.64
N SER A 400 -6.66 18.41 16.73
CA SER A 400 -5.82 18.90 15.64
C SER A 400 -6.67 19.65 14.61
N LYS A 401 -6.05 20.49 13.80
CA LYS A 401 -6.77 21.16 12.71
C LYS A 401 -7.37 20.15 11.74
N LEU A 402 -8.58 20.43 11.26
CA LEU A 402 -9.21 19.68 10.19
C LEU A 402 -8.30 19.70 8.93
N ARG A 403 -8.01 18.53 8.40
CA ARG A 403 -7.21 18.38 7.18
C ARG A 403 -8.09 18.64 5.96
N SER A 404 -7.47 18.99 4.84
CA SER A 404 -8.18 19.11 3.58
C SER A 404 -8.82 17.77 3.19
N ILE A 405 -10.12 17.79 2.97
CA ILE A 405 -10.90 16.63 2.55
C ILE A 405 -10.77 16.51 1.02
N GLN A 406 -10.61 15.30 0.53
CA GLN A 406 -10.44 15.05 -0.90
C GLN A 406 -11.58 14.18 -1.41
N ASP A 407 -12.09 14.54 -2.59
CA ASP A 407 -13.04 13.72 -3.32
C ASP A 407 -12.31 12.52 -3.95
N ASN A 408 -12.07 11.52 -3.12
CA ASN A 408 -11.53 10.24 -3.57
C ASN A 408 -12.09 9.10 -2.70
N SER A 409 -12.12 7.90 -3.27
CA SER A 409 -12.55 6.70 -2.55
C SER A 409 -11.42 6.11 -1.70
N GLU A 410 -10.64 6.96 -1.00
CA GLU A 410 -9.52 6.56 -0.15
C GLU A 410 -9.82 6.90 1.32
N ILE A 411 -9.20 6.13 2.19
CA ILE A 411 -9.27 6.39 3.64
C ILE A 411 -8.53 7.69 3.93
N GLN A 412 -9.22 8.63 4.56
CA GLN A 412 -8.67 9.92 4.95
C GLN A 412 -8.73 10.08 6.46
N THR A 413 -7.63 10.53 7.05
CA THR A 413 -7.65 11.02 8.43
C THR A 413 -8.05 12.48 8.43
N LEU A 414 -9.20 12.78 9.01
CA LEU A 414 -9.77 14.13 9.05
C LEU A 414 -9.07 15.01 10.09
N PHE A 415 -9.00 14.54 11.32
CA PHE A 415 -8.33 15.20 12.44
C PHE A 415 -8.01 14.18 13.53
N SER A 416 -7.15 14.57 14.46
CA SER A 416 -6.76 13.75 15.61
C SER A 416 -7.25 14.40 16.90
N VAL A 417 -7.60 13.57 17.86
CA VAL A 417 -7.99 13.96 19.22
C VAL A 417 -7.05 13.30 20.21
N GLU A 418 -6.38 14.08 21.04
CA GLU A 418 -5.41 13.61 22.03
C GLU A 418 -5.82 14.10 23.43
N SER A 419 -5.70 13.25 24.45
CA SER A 419 -5.92 13.67 25.83
C SER A 419 -4.74 14.52 26.33
N ASN A 420 -5.07 15.61 27.04
CA ASN A 420 -4.07 16.42 27.74
C ASN A 420 -3.43 15.68 28.93
N VAL A 421 -4.08 14.64 29.42
CA VAL A 421 -3.75 13.95 30.68
C VAL A 421 -3.18 12.57 30.41
N ASP A 422 -3.92 11.74 29.70
CA ASP A 422 -3.51 10.38 29.34
C ASP A 422 -3.09 10.28 27.88
N LYS A 423 -1.80 10.27 27.63
CA LYS A 423 -1.24 10.13 26.28
C LYS A 423 -1.60 8.82 25.58
N SER A 424 -2.10 7.82 26.31
CA SER A 424 -2.63 6.58 25.72
C SER A 424 -4.01 6.77 25.12
N PHE A 425 -4.74 7.81 25.56
CA PHE A 425 -6.01 8.22 25.00
C PHE A 425 -5.80 9.16 23.83
N ASN A 426 -5.62 8.59 22.66
CA ASN A 426 -5.55 9.29 21.40
C ASN A 426 -6.32 8.50 20.34
N PHE A 427 -6.91 9.19 19.40
CA PHE A 427 -7.53 8.59 18.23
C PHE A 427 -7.58 9.56 17.06
N ASP A 428 -7.60 8.98 15.87
CA ASP A 428 -7.86 9.69 14.64
C ASP A 428 -9.33 9.53 14.23
N VAL A 429 -9.95 10.60 13.77
CA VAL A 429 -11.24 10.55 13.08
C VAL A 429 -10.96 10.36 11.60
N CYS A 430 -11.42 9.24 11.06
CA CYS A 430 -11.18 8.83 9.69
C CYS A 430 -12.48 8.80 8.89
N ALA A 431 -12.38 9.05 7.59
CA ALA A 431 -13.48 8.97 6.64
C ALA A 431 -13.12 8.19 5.38
N LEU A 432 -14.13 7.60 4.77
CA LEU A 432 -14.09 7.03 3.43
C LEU A 432 -15.41 7.38 2.72
N PHE A 433 -15.32 7.88 1.49
CA PHE A 433 -16.48 8.25 0.69
C PHE A 433 -16.72 7.23 -0.42
N ASP A 434 -17.96 6.82 -0.57
CA ASP A 434 -18.45 6.03 -1.71
C ASP A 434 -19.62 6.82 -2.32
N ILE A 435 -19.28 7.64 -3.33
CA ILE A 435 -20.23 8.56 -3.95
C ILE A 435 -20.71 7.98 -5.26
N THR A 436 -22.02 7.90 -5.41
CA THR A 436 -22.70 7.41 -6.61
C THR A 436 -23.80 8.39 -6.98
N GLU A 437 -23.65 9.08 -8.12
CA GLU A 437 -24.70 9.95 -8.63
C GLU A 437 -25.78 9.17 -9.37
N GLY A 438 -27.01 9.64 -9.33
CA GLY A 438 -28.13 9.08 -10.06
C GLY A 438 -29.42 9.06 -9.26
N MET A 439 -30.55 8.99 -9.95
CA MET A 439 -31.86 8.82 -9.30
C MET A 439 -31.93 7.47 -8.57
N GLY A 440 -32.36 7.50 -7.32
CA GLY A 440 -32.50 6.29 -6.50
C GLY A 440 -31.19 5.65 -6.07
N GLU A 441 -30.05 6.26 -6.38
CA GLU A 441 -28.74 5.76 -5.95
C GLU A 441 -28.39 6.31 -4.58
N ASP A 442 -27.68 5.51 -3.79
CA ASP A 442 -27.23 5.86 -2.47
C ASP A 442 -25.75 6.16 -2.49
N SER A 443 -25.35 7.23 -1.80
CA SER A 443 -23.95 7.56 -1.52
C SER A 443 -23.69 7.42 -0.04
N TYR A 444 -22.48 6.98 0.32
CA TYR A 444 -22.13 6.65 1.69
C TYR A 444 -20.91 7.41 2.16
N MET A 445 -20.98 7.93 3.38
CA MET A 445 -19.85 8.43 4.15
C MET A 445 -19.60 7.47 5.32
N HIS A 446 -18.50 6.72 5.26
CA HIS A 446 -18.04 5.90 6.36
C HIS A 446 -17.18 6.73 7.29
N LEU A 447 -17.54 6.80 8.57
CA LEU A 447 -16.78 7.49 9.61
C LEU A 447 -16.39 6.49 10.70
N TRP A 448 -15.16 6.60 11.21
CA TRP A 448 -14.73 5.81 12.36
C TRP A 448 -13.66 6.51 13.17
N LEU A 449 -13.52 6.09 14.43
CA LEU A 449 -12.43 6.45 15.30
C LEU A 449 -11.40 5.33 15.28
N GLU A 450 -10.13 5.67 15.06
CA GLU A 450 -9.02 4.72 14.96
C GLU A 450 -7.91 5.08 15.93
N LYS A 451 -7.43 4.10 16.72
CA LYS A 451 -6.24 4.25 17.55
C LYS A 451 -4.96 4.15 16.74
N SER A 452 -3.83 4.54 17.35
CA SER A 452 -2.49 4.45 16.72
C SER A 452 -2.11 3.02 16.30
N ASP A 453 -2.70 1.99 16.92
CA ASP A 453 -2.51 0.57 16.59
C ASP A 453 -3.47 0.06 15.49
N LYS A 454 -4.21 0.97 14.84
CA LYS A 454 -5.22 0.69 13.82
C LYS A 454 -6.47 -0.02 14.32
N THR A 455 -6.71 -0.03 15.63
CA THR A 455 -7.94 -0.56 16.21
C THR A 455 -9.07 0.46 16.06
N LYS A 456 -10.18 0.09 15.44
CA LYS A 456 -11.39 0.89 15.35
C LYS A 456 -12.15 0.85 16.69
N ILE A 457 -12.54 2.02 17.20
CA ILE A 457 -13.25 2.19 18.47
C ILE A 457 -14.75 2.33 18.23
N LEU A 458 -15.10 3.23 17.33
CA LEU A 458 -16.47 3.53 16.91
C LEU A 458 -16.47 3.54 15.38
N GLU A 459 -17.55 3.08 14.79
CA GLU A 459 -17.72 3.05 13.33
C GLU A 459 -19.17 3.30 12.97
N THR A 460 -19.40 4.13 11.95
CA THR A 460 -20.72 4.37 11.40
C THR A 460 -20.67 4.55 9.89
N MET A 461 -21.77 4.28 9.24
CA MET A 461 -21.99 4.55 7.83
C MET A 461 -23.23 5.43 7.72
N ILE A 462 -23.10 6.55 7.03
CA ILE A 462 -24.14 7.57 6.89
C ILE A 462 -24.45 7.67 5.40
N ALA A 463 -25.70 7.52 5.05
CA ALA A 463 -26.13 7.59 3.66
C ALA A 463 -26.71 8.96 3.30
N TYR A 464 -26.48 9.34 2.04
CA TYR A 464 -27.29 10.28 1.32
C TYR A 464 -28.06 9.50 0.23
N HIS A 465 -29.36 9.61 0.28
CA HIS A 465 -30.27 8.97 -0.66
C HIS A 465 -30.71 10.00 -1.70
N ASN A 466 -30.33 9.79 -2.96
CA ASN A 466 -30.91 10.53 -4.06
C ASN A 466 -32.36 10.07 -4.26
N GLY A 467 -33.29 11.00 -4.37
CA GLY A 467 -34.68 10.68 -4.65
C GLY A 467 -34.86 10.03 -6.01
N GLU A 468 -35.95 9.34 -6.16
CA GLU A 468 -36.34 8.68 -7.42
C GLU A 468 -37.64 9.27 -7.96
N ALA A 469 -37.68 9.47 -9.28
CA ALA A 469 -38.85 9.95 -9.99
C ALA A 469 -38.97 9.26 -11.36
N HIS A 470 -40.14 8.94 -11.80
CA HIS A 470 -40.39 8.44 -13.15
C HIS A 470 -41.21 9.42 -13.97
N GLU A 471 -41.02 9.43 -15.29
CA GLU A 471 -41.84 10.22 -16.20
C GLU A 471 -43.17 9.53 -16.47
N ASP A 472 -44.28 10.22 -16.17
CA ASP A 472 -45.59 9.76 -16.61
C ASP A 472 -45.72 10.02 -18.11
N VAL A 473 -45.69 8.93 -18.88
CA VAL A 473 -45.68 8.95 -20.35
C VAL A 473 -46.98 9.55 -20.92
N MET A 474 -48.07 9.55 -20.16
CA MET A 474 -49.38 10.07 -20.62
C MET A 474 -49.50 11.57 -20.45
N GLU A 475 -48.93 12.11 -19.39
CA GLU A 475 -49.03 13.53 -19.03
C GLU A 475 -47.72 14.29 -19.20
N CYS A 476 -46.62 13.61 -19.55
CA CYS A 476 -45.30 14.17 -19.85
C CYS A 476 -44.70 15.02 -18.68
N TYR A 477 -44.94 14.59 -17.44
CA TYR A 477 -44.30 15.18 -16.27
C TYR A 477 -43.71 14.11 -15.35
N TYR A 478 -42.76 14.51 -14.47
CA TYR A 478 -42.14 13.61 -13.51
C TYR A 478 -43.04 13.44 -12.27
N VAL A 479 -43.15 12.19 -11.79
CA VAL A 479 -43.87 11.82 -10.56
C VAL A 479 -42.83 11.29 -9.55
N PRO A 480 -42.82 11.76 -8.30
CA PRO A 480 -41.87 11.31 -7.29
C PRO A 480 -42.20 9.88 -6.83
N ASP A 481 -41.18 9.03 -6.76
CA ASP A 481 -41.24 7.69 -6.17
C ASP A 481 -40.65 7.68 -4.76
N SER A 482 -39.56 8.44 -4.53
CA SER A 482 -38.95 8.62 -3.21
C SER A 482 -38.36 10.01 -3.06
N GLU A 483 -38.20 10.48 -1.80
CA GLU A 483 -37.60 11.77 -1.47
C GLU A 483 -36.08 11.65 -1.29
N SER A 484 -35.34 12.73 -1.62
CA SER A 484 -33.92 12.83 -1.31
C SER A 484 -33.73 13.22 0.15
N TYR A 485 -32.83 12.54 0.86
CA TYR A 485 -32.52 12.89 2.25
C TYR A 485 -31.13 12.40 2.68
N PHE A 486 -30.57 13.12 3.64
CA PHE A 486 -29.37 12.72 4.35
C PHE A 486 -29.73 12.13 5.71
N GLU A 487 -29.03 11.12 6.17
CA GLU A 487 -29.28 10.45 7.46
C GLU A 487 -28.76 11.25 8.67
N GLU A 488 -29.28 12.46 8.85
CA GLU A 488 -28.89 13.37 9.95
C GLU A 488 -28.91 12.73 11.34
N LYS A 489 -29.83 11.80 11.60
CA LYS A 489 -29.95 11.16 12.92
C LYS A 489 -28.77 10.23 13.21
N VAL A 490 -28.22 9.62 12.17
CA VAL A 490 -27.05 8.74 12.28
C VAL A 490 -25.81 9.56 12.60
N LEU A 491 -25.61 10.70 11.90
CA LEU A 491 -24.53 11.63 12.20
C LEU A 491 -24.60 12.16 13.65
N LYS A 492 -25.76 12.65 14.08
CA LYS A 492 -25.95 13.16 15.44
C LYS A 492 -25.66 12.11 16.51
N ARG A 493 -26.09 10.86 16.26
CA ARG A 493 -25.77 9.76 17.16
C ARG A 493 -24.26 9.51 17.24
N PHE A 494 -23.58 9.50 16.10
CA PHE A 494 -22.12 9.31 16.07
C PHE A 494 -21.39 10.42 16.83
N ILE A 495 -21.83 11.68 16.69
CA ILE A 495 -21.32 12.81 17.47
C ILE A 495 -21.52 12.59 18.98
N GLU A 496 -22.70 12.10 19.38
CA GLU A 496 -22.99 11.80 20.79
C GLU A 496 -22.16 10.64 21.34
N ASP A 497 -21.92 9.61 20.50
CA ASP A 497 -21.07 8.47 20.84
C ASP A 497 -19.59 8.91 21.06
N ILE A 498 -19.07 9.81 20.21
CA ILE A 498 -17.74 10.43 20.40
C ILE A 498 -17.71 11.21 21.72
N LYS A 499 -18.74 12.01 21.97
CA LYS A 499 -18.88 12.79 23.23
C LYS A 499 -18.85 11.88 24.45
N SER A 500 -19.61 10.79 24.40
CA SER A 500 -19.64 9.80 25.49
C SER A 500 -18.23 9.19 25.69
N TYR A 501 -17.54 8.83 24.61
CA TYR A 501 -16.21 8.25 24.67
C TYR A 501 -15.18 9.18 25.32
N ILE A 502 -15.19 10.48 24.96
CA ILE A 502 -14.33 11.50 25.59
C ILE A 502 -14.72 11.71 27.06
N SER A 503 -16.03 11.71 27.37
CA SER A 503 -16.52 11.88 28.74
C SER A 503 -16.12 10.72 29.67
N ASP A 504 -15.98 9.51 29.14
CA ASP A 504 -15.53 8.35 29.89
C ASP A 504 -14.06 8.49 30.31
N ASP A 505 -13.19 9.08 29.48
CA ASP A 505 -11.80 9.40 29.85
C ASP A 505 -11.78 10.39 31.05
N MET A 506 -12.54 11.47 30.98
CA MET A 506 -12.65 12.43 32.06
C MET A 506 -13.19 11.80 33.37
N ASN A 507 -14.17 10.92 33.29
CA ASN A 507 -14.71 10.22 34.45
C ASN A 507 -13.68 9.27 35.06
N THR A 508 -12.84 8.62 34.22
CA THR A 508 -11.73 7.77 34.68
C THR A 508 -10.73 8.57 35.51
N ILE A 509 -10.34 9.78 35.05
CA ILE A 509 -9.43 10.68 35.77
C ILE A 509 -10.02 11.10 37.11
N LYS A 510 -11.34 11.43 37.18
CA LYS A 510 -12.02 11.76 38.44
C LYS A 510 -12.03 10.62 39.43
N VAL A 511 -12.32 9.39 38.97
CA VAL A 511 -12.28 8.17 39.80
C VAL A 511 -10.88 7.92 40.34
N GLU A 512 -9.86 8.16 39.52
CA GLU A 512 -8.45 8.04 39.95
C GLU A 512 -8.10 9.09 41.01
N ALA A 513 -8.52 10.37 40.84
CA ALA A 513 -8.33 11.42 41.81
C ALA A 513 -8.99 11.08 43.15
N ASP A 514 -10.22 10.56 43.14
CA ASP A 514 -10.94 10.14 44.34
C ASP A 514 -10.23 8.97 45.06
N ASN A 515 -9.74 7.99 44.29
CA ASN A 515 -9.00 6.86 44.85
C ASN A 515 -7.68 7.29 45.48
N LEU A 516 -6.92 8.16 44.81
CA LEU A 516 -5.67 8.71 45.33
C LEU A 516 -5.90 9.59 46.56
N SER A 517 -6.96 10.38 46.57
CA SER A 517 -7.36 11.19 47.72
C SER A 517 -7.75 10.32 48.93
N TYR A 518 -8.49 9.22 48.70
CA TYR A 518 -8.83 8.26 49.76
C TYR A 518 -7.57 7.60 50.34
N LEU A 519 -6.63 7.18 49.50
CA LEU A 519 -5.36 6.58 49.93
C LEU A 519 -4.52 7.60 50.71
N ALA A 520 -4.42 8.83 50.24
CA ALA A 520 -3.70 9.91 50.93
C ALA A 520 -4.26 10.21 52.30
N ILE A 521 -5.60 10.25 52.46
CA ILE A 521 -6.27 10.43 53.76
C ILE A 521 -5.94 9.26 54.67
N LYS A 522 -6.00 8.04 54.16
CA LYS A 522 -5.76 6.81 54.94
C LYS A 522 -4.32 6.71 55.43
N ASP A 523 -3.36 7.10 54.62
CA ASP A 523 -1.93 6.97 54.88
C ASP A 523 -1.32 8.27 55.47
N GLY A 524 -2.09 9.35 55.60
CA GLY A 524 -1.65 10.65 56.13
C GLY A 524 -0.74 11.43 55.18
N GLY A 525 -0.85 11.19 53.87
CA GLY A 525 -0.14 11.90 52.81
C GLY A 525 -0.85 13.16 52.32
N ASN A 526 -0.29 13.81 51.31
CA ASN A 526 -0.91 14.93 50.62
C ASN A 526 -1.97 14.42 49.64
N LEU A 527 -3.09 15.14 49.54
CA LEU A 527 -4.11 14.88 48.54
C LEU A 527 -3.59 15.26 47.14
N PRO A 528 -3.97 14.57 46.08
CA PRO A 528 -3.63 14.93 44.72
C PRO A 528 -4.48 16.07 44.16
N VAL A 529 -5.57 16.41 44.88
CA VAL A 529 -6.46 17.54 44.60
C VAL A 529 -6.53 18.50 45.81
N ALA A 530 -6.80 19.78 45.52
CA ALA A 530 -6.92 20.79 46.59
C ALA A 530 -8.11 20.51 47.49
N ASP A 531 -7.97 20.87 48.77
CA ASP A 531 -9.01 20.73 49.79
C ASP A 531 -9.99 21.92 49.83
N PHE A 532 -10.15 22.60 48.69
CA PHE A 532 -11.11 23.68 48.49
C PHE A 532 -11.71 23.60 47.06
N PRO A 533 -12.95 24.14 46.90
CA PRO A 533 -13.66 24.00 45.64
C PRO A 533 -13.12 24.95 44.55
N CYS A 534 -13.29 24.53 43.30
CA CYS A 534 -13.06 25.37 42.14
C CYS A 534 -14.00 26.56 42.14
N TRP A 535 -13.50 27.77 41.91
CA TRP A 535 -14.27 28.99 41.90
C TRP A 535 -15.40 29.01 40.86
N ASN A 536 -15.23 28.30 39.71
CA ASN A 536 -16.19 28.25 38.62
C ASN A 536 -17.27 27.18 38.82
N CYS A 537 -16.91 25.91 39.04
CA CYS A 537 -17.88 24.82 39.11
C CYS A 537 -18.21 24.33 40.53
N ASN A 538 -17.58 24.87 41.54
CA ASN A 538 -17.77 24.54 42.95
C ASN A 538 -17.55 23.08 43.33
N GLN A 539 -16.66 22.38 42.57
CA GLN A 539 -16.28 20.99 42.82
C GLN A 539 -14.85 20.92 43.35
N ASN A 540 -14.55 19.95 44.24
CA ASN A 540 -13.21 19.75 44.84
C ASN A 540 -12.31 18.90 43.95
N TYR A 541 -12.05 19.36 42.73
CA TYR A 541 -11.25 18.64 41.72
C TYR A 541 -10.13 19.51 41.15
N ILE A 542 -9.59 20.47 41.90
CA ILE A 542 -8.46 21.28 41.48
C ILE A 542 -7.19 20.42 41.63
N SER A 543 -6.51 20.10 40.56
CA SER A 543 -5.28 19.30 40.58
C SER A 543 -4.12 20.04 41.25
N ILE A 544 -3.44 19.39 42.18
CA ILE A 544 -2.17 19.85 42.78
C ILE A 544 -1.05 18.85 42.57
N ASP A 545 -1.28 17.91 41.68
CA ASP A 545 -0.31 16.89 41.23
C ASP A 545 -0.26 16.88 39.68
N ASN A 546 0.89 17.28 39.12
CA ASN A 546 1.07 17.34 37.68
C ASN A 546 1.04 15.94 36.99
N ASP A 547 1.24 14.87 37.76
CA ASP A 547 1.13 13.52 37.23
C ASP A 547 -0.34 13.10 37.06
N LEU A 548 -1.24 13.71 37.81
CA LEU A 548 -2.69 13.46 37.70
C LEU A 548 -3.34 14.35 36.63
N TYR A 549 -3.11 15.67 36.70
CA TYR A 549 -3.65 16.68 35.80
C TYR A 549 -2.84 17.98 35.90
N THR A 550 -3.07 18.93 34.97
CA THR A 550 -2.35 20.22 35.01
C THR A 550 -2.55 20.91 36.35
N TYR A 551 -1.44 21.23 37.04
CA TYR A 551 -1.44 21.86 38.35
C TYR A 551 -2.24 23.18 38.34
N GLY A 552 -3.15 23.37 39.30
CA GLY A 552 -4.00 24.53 39.42
C GLY A 552 -5.29 24.48 38.59
N HIS A 553 -5.43 23.49 37.71
CA HIS A 553 -6.63 23.38 36.87
C HIS A 553 -7.65 22.41 37.47
N CYS A 554 -8.92 22.75 37.31
CA CYS A 554 -10.02 21.90 37.75
C CYS A 554 -10.27 20.75 36.77
N ILE A 555 -10.14 19.51 37.21
CA ILE A 555 -10.41 18.30 36.40
C ILE A 555 -11.84 18.29 35.86
N ASN A 556 -12.81 18.92 36.58
CA ASN A 556 -14.20 18.90 36.18
C ASN A 556 -14.56 19.92 35.08
N CYS A 557 -14.00 21.14 35.13
CA CYS A 557 -14.37 22.21 34.21
C CYS A 557 -13.19 22.88 33.51
N GLY A 558 -11.95 22.42 33.78
CA GLY A 558 -10.73 22.93 33.15
C GLY A 558 -10.25 24.29 33.66
N GLU A 559 -11.03 24.99 34.45
CA GLU A 559 -10.72 26.35 34.86
C GLU A 559 -9.48 26.43 35.73
N GLU A 560 -8.63 27.42 35.48
CA GLU A 560 -7.45 27.70 36.28
C GLU A 560 -7.86 28.36 37.60
N ASN A 561 -7.30 27.86 38.69
CA ASN A 561 -7.55 28.34 40.06
C ASN A 561 -6.24 28.77 40.69
N ASP A 562 -6.24 29.94 41.29
CA ASP A 562 -5.09 30.45 42.03
C ASP A 562 -4.89 29.64 43.32
N ILE A 563 -3.78 28.94 43.43
CA ILE A 563 -3.40 28.17 44.60
C ILE A 563 -2.27 28.85 45.34
N LEU A 564 -2.58 29.33 46.56
CA LEU A 564 -1.61 29.91 47.44
C LEU A 564 -1.18 28.94 48.53
N LYS A 565 0.05 29.08 49.03
CA LYS A 565 0.59 28.28 50.12
C LYS A 565 0.83 29.17 51.33
N CYS A 566 0.14 28.90 52.44
CA CYS A 566 0.30 29.63 53.66
C CYS A 566 1.75 29.55 54.21
N VAL A 567 2.40 30.68 54.41
CA VAL A 567 3.78 30.77 54.90
C VAL A 567 3.92 30.21 56.32
N ARG A 568 2.85 30.28 57.13
CA ARG A 568 2.87 29.84 58.54
C ARG A 568 2.59 28.35 58.73
N CYS A 569 1.55 27.83 58.07
CA CYS A 569 1.13 26.43 58.30
C CYS A 569 1.37 25.51 57.10
N GLY A 570 1.72 26.04 55.92
CA GLY A 570 2.02 25.26 54.74
C GLY A 570 0.76 24.74 53.99
N THR A 571 -0.47 25.03 54.48
CA THR A 571 -1.73 24.64 53.87
C THR A 571 -1.93 25.38 52.54
N LEU A 572 -2.42 24.70 51.52
CA LEU A 572 -2.85 25.30 50.26
C LEU A 572 -4.24 25.92 50.46
N TYR A 573 -4.50 27.08 49.88
CA TYR A 573 -5.78 27.78 49.97
C TYR A 573 -6.03 28.65 48.72
N SER A 574 -7.27 29.01 48.48
CA SER A 574 -7.66 29.91 47.40
C SER A 574 -7.44 31.37 47.79
N THR A 575 -7.34 32.26 46.80
CA THR A 575 -7.25 33.71 47.04
C THR A 575 -8.44 34.28 47.81
N GLU A 576 -9.60 33.61 47.80
CA GLU A 576 -10.79 34.01 48.57
C GLU A 576 -10.73 33.59 50.05
N ASP A 577 -9.90 32.57 50.38
CA ASP A 577 -9.79 31.97 51.71
C ASP A 577 -8.56 32.46 52.49
N GLY A 578 -8.03 33.64 52.17
CA GLY A 578 -6.88 34.18 52.85
C GLY A 578 -6.34 35.48 52.26
N GLY A 579 -5.24 35.98 52.84
CA GLY A 579 -4.44 37.07 52.27
C GLY A 579 -3.33 36.56 51.37
N GLU A 580 -2.41 37.44 50.94
CA GLU A 580 -1.30 37.08 50.02
C GLU A 580 -0.34 36.02 50.61
N ASP A 581 -0.11 36.04 51.95
CA ASP A 581 0.88 35.16 52.61
C ASP A 581 0.27 34.15 53.59
N PHE A 582 -0.98 34.35 54.07
CA PHE A 582 -1.54 33.56 55.15
C PHE A 582 -3.00 33.18 54.85
N CYS A 583 -3.35 31.91 55.09
CA CYS A 583 -4.74 31.44 55.07
C CYS A 583 -5.57 32.10 56.20
N ASN A 584 -6.90 32.15 56.05
CA ASN A 584 -7.82 32.75 56.99
C ASN A 584 -7.62 32.24 58.43
N TYR A 585 -7.39 30.94 58.63
CA TYR A 585 -7.10 30.37 59.93
C TYR A 585 -5.83 30.95 60.59
N CYS A 586 -4.77 31.16 59.82
CA CYS A 586 -3.53 31.77 60.33
C CYS A 586 -3.65 33.27 60.52
N LEU A 587 -4.41 33.99 59.70
CA LEU A 587 -4.75 35.39 59.87
C LEU A 587 -5.50 35.62 61.17
N GLU A 588 -6.54 34.84 61.43
CA GLU A 588 -7.29 34.92 62.70
C GLU A 588 -6.41 34.64 63.95
N LYS A 589 -5.41 33.79 63.83
CA LYS A 589 -4.47 33.54 64.91
C LYS A 589 -3.49 34.68 65.12
N ILE A 590 -3.02 35.30 64.07
CA ILE A 590 -2.10 36.45 64.10
C ILE A 590 -2.81 37.66 64.72
N GLU A 591 -4.11 37.86 64.42
CA GLU A 591 -4.91 38.91 64.98
C GLU A 591 -5.20 38.72 66.49
N LYS A 592 -5.14 37.50 67.01
CA LYS A 592 -5.37 37.14 68.41
C LYS A 592 -4.04 37.03 69.22
N GLU A 593 -2.93 37.03 68.63
CA GLU A 593 -1.56 37.10 69.21
C GLU A 593 -1.11 38.56 69.35
#